data_01c18b24dcf28555e3d909e3ce73531b
#
_entry.id   01c18b24dcf28555e3d909e3ce73531b
#
_cell.length_a   1.000
_cell.length_b   1.000
_cell.length_c   1.000
_cell.angle_alpha   90.00
_cell.angle_beta   90.00
_cell.angle_gamma   90.00
#
_symmetry.space_group_name_H-M   'P 1'
#
loop_
_entity.id
_entity.type
_entity.pdbx_description
1 polymer ?
#
loop_
_entity_poly.entity_id
_entity_poly.type
_entity_poly.pdbx_seq_one_letter_code
_entity_poly.pdbx_strand_id
1 'polypeptide(L)'
;MILSYLRTIILYLFLILSIRLMGKRQIGQMEPSEFVVTMLVANLASIPMQDGAIPLYSGLVPILTVLGLELVLSALSLRSIFVRKLLCGKPVILIENGNILQENMRKTRLTLDELTGHLREKDVLDLGSVQYAILETNGNLSVFPYPKDRPASAKDAGIQARKQSLPLTIISDGFLSRENLALAKKDSAWVQAELGKRNATVEGTWLLTVDGTGKVYFCKKEGQK
;
A
#
# COMPACT_ATOMS: atom_id res chain seq x y z
N MET A 1 -3.45 -7.14 -37.48
CA MET A 1 -2.49 -7.65 -36.47
C MET A 1 -1.54 -6.58 -35.96
N ILE A 2 -0.69 -5.92 -36.78
CA ILE A 2 0.22 -4.87 -36.33
C ILE A 2 -0.53 -3.69 -35.66
N LEU A 3 -1.64 -3.27 -36.24
CA LEU A 3 -2.47 -2.21 -35.67
C LEU A 3 -3.02 -2.57 -34.29
N SER A 4 -3.53 -3.79 -34.09
CA SER A 4 -4.02 -4.26 -32.79
C SER A 4 -2.88 -4.33 -31.77
N TYR A 5 -1.69 -4.74 -32.18
CA TYR A 5 -0.50 -4.76 -31.32
C TYR A 5 -0.13 -3.35 -30.82
N LEU A 6 -0.06 -2.37 -31.73
CA LEU A 6 0.23 -0.97 -31.36
C LEU A 6 -0.84 -0.39 -30.45
N ARG A 7 -2.12 -0.63 -30.74
CA ARG A 7 -3.25 -0.19 -29.90
C ARG A 7 -3.15 -0.75 -28.48
N THR A 8 -2.84 -2.04 -28.36
CA THR A 8 -2.67 -2.69 -27.07
C THR A 8 -1.56 -2.06 -26.26
N ILE A 9 -0.40 -1.76 -26.87
CA ILE A 9 0.71 -1.08 -26.18
C ILE A 9 0.28 0.31 -25.69
N ILE A 10 -0.34 1.11 -26.56
CA ILE A 10 -0.78 2.47 -26.22
C ILE A 10 -1.77 2.44 -25.04
N LEU A 11 -2.79 1.60 -25.14
CA LEU A 11 -3.81 1.48 -24.08
C LEU A 11 -3.22 0.91 -22.79
N TYR A 12 -2.31 -0.05 -22.87
CA TYR A 12 -1.62 -0.60 -21.70
C TYR A 12 -0.81 0.46 -20.95
N LEU A 13 0.00 1.25 -21.67
CA LEU A 13 0.75 2.34 -21.06
C LEU A 13 -0.18 3.40 -20.46
N PHE A 14 -1.27 3.72 -21.16
CA PHE A 14 -2.28 4.65 -20.67
C PHE A 14 -2.97 4.13 -19.40
N LEU A 15 -3.29 2.82 -19.33
CA LEU A 15 -3.87 2.21 -18.14
C LEU A 15 -2.91 2.24 -16.94
N ILE A 16 -1.63 1.94 -17.15
CA ILE A 16 -0.63 2.04 -16.08
C ILE A 16 -0.57 3.47 -15.54
N LEU A 17 -0.53 4.46 -16.43
CA LEU A 17 -0.54 5.86 -16.02
C LEU A 17 -1.81 6.23 -15.26
N SER A 18 -2.96 5.75 -15.73
CA SER A 18 -4.27 5.96 -15.13
C SER A 18 -4.35 5.42 -13.70
N ILE A 19 -3.95 4.16 -13.50
CA ILE A 19 -3.91 3.51 -12.18
C ILE A 19 -2.94 4.26 -11.26
N ARG A 20 -1.81 4.74 -11.78
CA ARG A 20 -0.84 5.51 -11.00
C ARG A 20 -1.40 6.87 -10.53
N LEU A 21 -2.28 7.50 -11.29
CA LEU A 21 -2.97 8.73 -10.91
C LEU A 21 -4.01 8.51 -9.79
N MET A 22 -4.62 7.32 -9.71
CA MET A 22 -5.57 6.96 -8.65
C MET A 22 -4.92 6.79 -7.28
N GLY A 23 -3.58 6.68 -7.20
CA GLY A 23 -2.85 6.63 -5.93
C GLY A 23 -2.09 5.34 -5.68
N LYS A 24 -1.51 5.21 -4.47
CA LYS A 24 -0.62 4.09 -4.08
C LYS A 24 -1.33 2.99 -3.30
N ARG A 25 -2.65 2.92 -3.28
CA ARG A 25 -3.37 1.88 -2.54
C ARG A 25 -3.18 0.51 -3.22
N GLN A 26 -2.84 -0.48 -2.42
CA GLN A 26 -2.69 -1.86 -2.90
C GLN A 26 -4.09 -2.45 -3.15
N ILE A 27 -4.19 -3.35 -4.13
CA ILE A 27 -5.46 -4.01 -4.53
C ILE A 27 -6.18 -4.64 -3.33
N GLY A 28 -5.45 -5.19 -2.35
CA GLY A 28 -6.02 -5.77 -1.12
C GLY A 28 -6.53 -4.74 -0.08
N GLN A 29 -6.34 -3.44 -0.33
CA GLN A 29 -6.78 -2.35 0.56
C GLN A 29 -7.66 -1.33 -0.18
N MET A 30 -8.10 -1.66 -1.40
CA MET A 30 -8.98 -0.81 -2.19
C MET A 30 -10.36 -0.72 -1.55
N GLU A 31 -10.94 0.46 -1.59
CA GLU A 31 -12.34 0.65 -1.25
C GLU A 31 -13.24 0.05 -2.36
N PRO A 32 -14.47 -0.37 -2.05
CA PRO A 32 -15.38 -0.95 -3.05
C PRO A 32 -15.59 -0.05 -4.27
N SER A 33 -15.63 1.27 -4.10
CA SER A 33 -15.74 2.26 -5.18
C SER A 33 -14.53 2.22 -6.11
N GLU A 34 -13.31 2.16 -5.59
CA GLU A 34 -12.06 2.08 -6.36
C GLU A 34 -12.01 0.78 -7.19
N PHE A 35 -12.51 -0.33 -6.62
CA PHE A 35 -12.61 -1.60 -7.33
C PHE A 35 -13.55 -1.52 -8.53
N VAL A 36 -14.74 -0.91 -8.36
CA VAL A 36 -15.70 -0.70 -9.46
C VAL A 36 -15.08 0.15 -10.58
N VAL A 37 -14.39 1.24 -10.23
CA VAL A 37 -13.68 2.08 -11.21
C VAL A 37 -12.64 1.26 -11.98
N THR A 38 -11.84 0.45 -11.29
CA THR A 38 -10.83 -0.40 -11.92
C THR A 38 -11.45 -1.38 -12.91
N MET A 39 -12.57 -2.02 -12.54
CA MET A 39 -13.31 -2.93 -13.44
C MET A 39 -13.86 -2.21 -14.67
N LEU A 40 -14.46 -1.01 -14.47
CA LEU A 40 -14.98 -0.19 -15.57
C LEU A 40 -13.87 0.21 -16.54
N VAL A 41 -12.75 0.68 -16.02
CA VAL A 41 -11.59 1.09 -16.83
C VAL A 41 -11.03 -0.08 -17.65
N ALA A 42 -10.92 -1.27 -17.04
CA ALA A 42 -10.47 -2.48 -17.74
C ALA A 42 -11.43 -2.87 -18.88
N ASN A 43 -12.74 -2.85 -18.63
CA ASN A 43 -13.75 -3.16 -19.66
C ASN A 43 -13.74 -2.14 -20.80
N LEU A 44 -13.68 -0.85 -20.50
CA LEU A 44 -13.64 0.22 -21.50
C LEU A 44 -12.40 0.15 -22.40
N ALA A 45 -11.26 -0.27 -21.85
CA ALA A 45 -10.03 -0.46 -22.61
C ALA A 45 -10.07 -1.68 -23.51
N SER A 46 -10.77 -2.75 -23.12
CA SER A 46 -10.79 -4.02 -23.86
C SER A 46 -11.46 -3.90 -25.24
N ILE A 47 -12.48 -3.04 -25.37
CA ILE A 47 -13.26 -2.85 -26.60
C ILE A 47 -12.36 -2.39 -27.76
N PRO A 48 -11.67 -1.25 -27.69
CA PRO A 48 -10.80 -0.80 -28.79
C PRO A 48 -9.52 -1.62 -28.96
N MET A 49 -9.16 -2.47 -27.98
CA MET A 49 -8.07 -3.44 -28.14
C MET A 49 -8.47 -4.59 -29.05
N GLN A 50 -9.70 -5.09 -28.90
CA GLN A 50 -10.18 -6.29 -29.62
C GLN A 50 -10.66 -5.98 -31.04
N ASP A 51 -11.33 -4.86 -31.23
CA ASP A 51 -11.90 -4.48 -32.52
C ASP A 51 -11.10 -3.32 -33.17
N GLY A 52 -10.44 -3.64 -34.28
CA GLY A 52 -9.70 -2.67 -35.07
C GLY A 52 -10.54 -1.62 -35.79
N ALA A 53 -11.85 -1.87 -35.97
CA ALA A 53 -12.78 -0.93 -36.59
C ALA A 53 -13.17 0.20 -35.60
N ILE A 54 -13.08 -0.05 -34.30
CA ILE A 54 -13.42 0.92 -33.27
C ILE A 54 -12.26 1.89 -33.06
N PRO A 55 -12.46 3.22 -33.12
CA PRO A 55 -11.39 4.18 -32.88
C PRO A 55 -10.87 4.13 -31.46
N LEU A 56 -9.58 4.41 -31.24
CA LEU A 56 -8.97 4.42 -29.90
C LEU A 56 -9.63 5.41 -28.94
N TYR A 57 -10.08 6.56 -29.43
CA TYR A 57 -10.71 7.59 -28.58
C TYR A 57 -12.03 7.12 -27.95
N SER A 58 -12.73 6.13 -28.55
CA SER A 58 -13.95 5.55 -27.98
C SER A 58 -13.71 4.79 -26.69
N GLY A 59 -12.46 4.35 -26.41
CA GLY A 59 -12.06 3.81 -25.11
C GLY A 59 -11.43 4.89 -24.23
N LEU A 60 -10.55 5.74 -24.79
CA LEU A 60 -9.81 6.75 -24.03
C LEU A 60 -10.72 7.80 -23.38
N VAL A 61 -11.71 8.33 -24.11
CA VAL A 61 -12.62 9.37 -23.58
C VAL A 61 -13.45 8.85 -22.39
N PRO A 62 -14.13 7.70 -22.45
CA PRO A 62 -14.83 7.17 -21.27
C PRO A 62 -13.91 6.87 -20.10
N ILE A 63 -12.69 6.33 -20.34
CA ILE A 63 -11.72 6.08 -19.29
C ILE A 63 -11.33 7.38 -18.59
N LEU A 64 -10.98 8.43 -19.35
CA LEU A 64 -10.65 9.75 -18.79
C LEU A 64 -11.82 10.34 -18.00
N THR A 65 -13.05 10.13 -18.47
CA THR A 65 -14.25 10.59 -17.77
C THR A 65 -14.41 9.89 -16.43
N VAL A 66 -14.29 8.56 -16.39
CA VAL A 66 -14.38 7.77 -15.14
C VAL A 66 -13.27 8.17 -14.17
N LEU A 67 -12.03 8.30 -14.65
CA LEU A 67 -10.90 8.74 -13.83
C LEU A 67 -11.09 10.18 -13.30
N GLY A 68 -11.58 11.08 -14.14
CA GLY A 68 -11.87 12.47 -13.73
C GLY A 68 -12.94 12.51 -12.64
N LEU A 69 -14.02 11.73 -12.78
CA LEU A 69 -15.05 11.59 -11.76
C LEU A 69 -14.48 11.02 -10.45
N GLU A 70 -13.65 10.00 -10.52
CA GLU A 70 -12.99 9.40 -9.33
C GLU A 70 -12.12 10.43 -8.60
N LEU A 71 -11.30 11.20 -9.32
CA LEU A 71 -10.48 12.26 -8.73
C LEU A 71 -11.34 13.35 -8.08
N VAL A 72 -12.45 13.72 -8.70
CA VAL A 72 -13.41 14.71 -8.12
C VAL A 72 -14.06 14.13 -6.87
N LEU A 73 -14.56 12.89 -6.91
CA LEU A 73 -15.18 12.24 -5.76
C LEU A 73 -14.19 12.06 -4.61
N SER A 74 -12.96 11.68 -4.91
CA SER A 74 -11.86 11.59 -3.92
C SER A 74 -11.58 12.95 -3.29
N ALA A 75 -11.48 14.03 -4.08
CA ALA A 75 -11.28 15.38 -3.57
C ALA A 75 -12.46 15.87 -2.71
N LEU A 76 -13.69 15.55 -3.11
CA LEU A 76 -14.90 15.86 -2.33
C LEU A 76 -14.94 15.08 -1.02
N SER A 77 -14.52 13.80 -1.00
CA SER A 77 -14.46 12.98 0.20
C SER A 77 -13.45 13.50 1.23
N LEU A 78 -12.38 14.18 0.79
CA LEU A 78 -11.45 14.86 1.68
C LEU A 78 -12.07 16.07 2.36
N ARG A 79 -12.98 16.77 1.69
CA ARG A 79 -13.61 18.01 2.18
C ARG A 79 -14.93 17.80 2.90
N SER A 80 -15.65 16.70 2.62
CA SER A 80 -16.99 16.45 3.14
C SER A 80 -17.09 15.08 3.83
N ILE A 81 -17.38 15.10 5.13
CA ILE A 81 -17.64 13.89 5.92
C ILE A 81 -18.89 13.15 5.38
N PHE A 82 -19.88 13.86 4.86
CA PHE A 82 -21.09 13.27 4.30
C PHE A 82 -20.75 12.46 3.05
N VAL A 83 -20.01 13.05 2.12
CA VAL A 83 -19.57 12.37 0.87
C VAL A 83 -18.72 11.14 1.22
N ARG A 84 -17.78 11.28 2.16
CA ARG A 84 -16.93 10.16 2.63
C ARG A 84 -17.77 9.02 3.19
N LYS A 85 -18.76 9.29 4.04
CA LYS A 85 -19.66 8.28 4.60
C LYS A 85 -20.52 7.60 3.53
N LEU A 86 -20.91 8.34 2.49
CA LEU A 86 -21.71 7.81 1.40
C LEU A 86 -20.90 6.88 0.49
N LEU A 87 -19.66 7.24 0.16
CA LEU A 87 -18.80 6.50 -0.76
C LEU A 87 -18.08 5.32 -0.08
N CYS A 88 -17.44 5.61 1.04
CA CYS A 88 -16.57 4.66 1.75
C CYS A 88 -17.29 3.92 2.88
N GLY A 89 -18.48 4.38 3.29
CA GLY A 89 -19.13 3.85 4.48
C GLY A 89 -18.50 4.36 5.78
N LYS A 90 -18.67 3.58 6.84
CA LYS A 90 -18.06 3.81 8.16
C LYS A 90 -17.65 2.49 8.78
N PRO A 91 -16.57 2.46 9.58
CA PRO A 91 -16.22 1.28 10.37
C PRO A 91 -17.35 0.87 11.31
N VAL A 92 -17.47 -0.44 11.55
CA VAL A 92 -18.51 -1.00 12.42
C VAL A 92 -17.86 -1.82 13.54
N ILE A 93 -18.18 -1.48 14.79
CA ILE A 93 -17.68 -2.23 15.95
C ILE A 93 -18.44 -3.54 16.02
N LEU A 94 -17.73 -4.67 16.01
CA LEU A 94 -18.30 -6.02 16.13
C LEU A 94 -18.13 -6.59 17.53
N ILE A 95 -17.01 -6.27 18.20
CA ILE A 95 -16.76 -6.62 19.60
C ILE A 95 -16.45 -5.33 20.36
N GLU A 96 -17.10 -5.14 21.48
CA GLU A 96 -16.90 -4.02 22.38
C GLU A 96 -16.77 -4.52 23.82
N ASN A 97 -15.65 -4.21 24.49
CA ASN A 97 -15.33 -4.68 25.83
C ASN A 97 -15.52 -6.21 26.00
N GLY A 98 -15.09 -6.99 25.01
CA GLY A 98 -15.21 -8.44 25.00
C GLY A 98 -16.57 -9.00 24.62
N ASN A 99 -17.58 -8.13 24.40
CA ASN A 99 -18.93 -8.57 24.05
C ASN A 99 -19.17 -8.45 22.54
N ILE A 100 -19.67 -9.52 21.94
CA ILE A 100 -20.05 -9.49 20.50
C ILE A 100 -21.35 -8.71 20.35
N LEU A 101 -21.34 -7.68 19.52
CA LEU A 101 -22.49 -6.86 19.19
C LEU A 101 -23.31 -7.53 18.07
N GLN A 102 -24.25 -8.42 18.46
CA GLN A 102 -25.04 -9.22 17.52
C GLN A 102 -25.82 -8.38 16.50
N GLU A 103 -26.31 -7.20 16.90
CA GLU A 103 -27.02 -6.28 16.00
C GLU A 103 -26.10 -5.76 14.88
N ASN A 104 -24.85 -5.42 15.22
CA ASN A 104 -23.85 -4.96 14.27
C ASN A 104 -23.40 -6.11 13.34
N MET A 105 -23.26 -7.34 13.88
CA MET A 105 -23.02 -8.54 13.05
C MET A 105 -24.13 -8.74 12.00
N ARG A 106 -25.40 -8.61 12.42
CA ARG A 106 -26.54 -8.71 11.47
C ARG A 106 -26.54 -7.60 10.43
N LYS A 107 -26.26 -6.35 10.82
CA LYS A 107 -26.18 -5.20 9.89
C LYS A 107 -25.09 -5.37 8.84
N THR A 108 -23.95 -5.92 9.24
CA THR A 108 -22.82 -6.20 8.32
C THR A 108 -22.96 -7.53 7.58
N ARG A 109 -23.97 -8.35 7.94
CA ARG A 109 -24.18 -9.70 7.40
C ARG A 109 -22.96 -10.62 7.62
N LEU A 110 -22.20 -10.38 8.66
CA LEU A 110 -21.06 -11.19 9.02
C LEU A 110 -21.49 -12.34 9.93
N THR A 111 -21.07 -13.56 9.62
CA THR A 111 -21.33 -14.75 10.45
C THR A 111 -20.29 -14.88 11.57
N LEU A 112 -20.58 -15.70 12.59
CA LEU A 112 -19.62 -15.98 13.64
C LEU A 112 -18.39 -16.74 13.11
N ASP A 113 -18.57 -17.59 12.12
CA ASP A 113 -17.47 -18.32 11.49
C ASP A 113 -16.53 -17.38 10.74
N GLU A 114 -17.07 -16.39 10.04
CA GLU A 114 -16.27 -15.34 9.39
C GLU A 114 -15.55 -14.48 10.43
N LEU A 115 -16.23 -14.05 11.50
CA LEU A 115 -15.59 -13.28 12.56
C LEU A 115 -14.41 -14.06 13.16
N THR A 116 -14.60 -15.33 13.51
CA THR A 116 -13.52 -16.17 14.06
C THR A 116 -12.44 -16.45 13.03
N GLY A 117 -12.79 -16.55 11.75
CA GLY A 117 -11.85 -16.61 10.63
C GLY A 117 -10.93 -15.39 10.57
N HIS A 118 -11.51 -14.20 10.57
CA HIS A 118 -10.77 -12.95 10.58
C HIS A 118 -9.91 -12.76 11.84
N LEU A 119 -10.35 -13.23 12.99
CA LEU A 119 -9.53 -13.22 14.21
C LEU A 119 -8.29 -14.11 14.05
N ARG A 120 -8.44 -15.33 13.48
CA ARG A 120 -7.30 -16.22 13.20
C ARG A 120 -6.30 -15.61 12.19
N GLU A 121 -6.77 -14.86 11.19
CA GLU A 121 -5.90 -14.12 10.26
C GLU A 121 -5.05 -13.04 10.97
N LYS A 122 -5.47 -12.62 12.17
CA LYS A 122 -4.74 -11.68 13.03
C LYS A 122 -4.00 -12.35 14.19
N ASP A 123 -3.76 -13.65 14.06
CA ASP A 123 -3.08 -14.47 15.09
C ASP A 123 -3.79 -14.48 16.45
N VAL A 124 -5.10 -14.22 16.48
CA VAL A 124 -5.92 -14.25 17.68
C VAL A 124 -6.77 -15.53 17.69
N LEU A 125 -6.44 -16.45 18.58
CA LEU A 125 -7.13 -17.75 18.71
C LEU A 125 -8.23 -17.71 19.79
N ASP A 126 -8.03 -16.90 20.84
CA ASP A 126 -8.98 -16.78 21.94
C ASP A 126 -9.82 -15.50 21.80
N LEU A 127 -11.11 -15.70 21.55
CA LEU A 127 -12.08 -14.60 21.49
C LEU A 127 -12.16 -13.82 22.81
N GLY A 128 -11.93 -14.50 23.95
CA GLY A 128 -11.94 -13.88 25.28
C GLY A 128 -10.79 -12.90 25.51
N SER A 129 -9.73 -12.95 24.69
CA SER A 129 -8.62 -12.01 24.75
C SER A 129 -8.91 -10.68 24.02
N VAL A 130 -9.99 -10.61 23.20
CA VAL A 130 -10.33 -9.46 22.38
C VAL A 130 -11.14 -8.44 23.15
N GLN A 131 -10.62 -7.24 23.32
CA GLN A 131 -11.35 -6.11 23.88
C GLN A 131 -12.23 -5.41 22.85
N TYR A 132 -11.66 -5.09 21.67
CA TYR A 132 -12.39 -4.46 20.57
C TYR A 132 -12.06 -5.18 19.25
N ALA A 133 -13.07 -5.36 18.41
CA ALA A 133 -12.91 -5.75 17.01
C ALA A 133 -13.78 -4.82 16.15
N ILE A 134 -13.16 -4.22 15.12
CA ILE A 134 -13.78 -3.23 14.26
C ILE A 134 -13.67 -3.71 12.81
N LEU A 135 -14.80 -3.85 12.14
CA LEU A 135 -14.84 -4.11 10.71
C LEU A 135 -14.62 -2.79 9.98
N GLU A 136 -13.52 -2.69 9.28
CA GLU A 136 -13.14 -1.50 8.50
C GLU A 136 -13.94 -1.40 7.19
N THR A 137 -13.91 -0.24 6.56
CA THR A 137 -14.64 0.04 5.31
C THR A 137 -14.16 -0.80 4.13
N ASN A 138 -12.91 -1.27 4.17
CA ASN A 138 -12.34 -2.16 3.16
C ASN A 138 -12.58 -3.67 3.44
N GLY A 139 -13.38 -3.99 4.48
CA GLY A 139 -13.69 -5.36 4.86
C GLY A 139 -12.66 -6.05 5.76
N ASN A 140 -11.55 -5.38 6.09
CA ASN A 140 -10.57 -5.92 7.04
C ASN A 140 -11.05 -5.80 8.48
N LEU A 141 -10.64 -6.73 9.33
CA LEU A 141 -10.90 -6.65 10.76
C LEU A 141 -9.69 -6.05 11.50
N SER A 142 -9.91 -4.95 12.21
CA SER A 142 -8.96 -4.39 13.19
C SER A 142 -9.25 -4.99 14.56
N VAL A 143 -8.24 -5.60 15.20
CA VAL A 143 -8.41 -6.32 16.48
C VAL A 143 -7.52 -5.70 17.54
N PHE A 144 -8.09 -5.43 18.70
CA PHE A 144 -7.43 -4.86 19.86
C PHE A 144 -7.63 -5.79 21.05
N PRO A 145 -6.61 -6.56 21.45
CA PRO A 145 -6.68 -7.41 22.64
C PRO A 145 -6.69 -6.57 23.92
N TYR A 146 -7.12 -7.18 25.02
CA TYR A 146 -6.98 -6.57 26.33
C TYR A 146 -5.52 -6.26 26.65
N PRO A 147 -5.24 -5.21 27.45
CA PRO A 147 -3.87 -4.85 27.82
C PRO A 147 -3.03 -5.98 28.41
N LYS A 148 -3.66 -6.90 29.15
CA LYS A 148 -3.02 -8.07 29.74
C LYS A 148 -2.64 -9.16 28.71
N ASP A 149 -3.33 -9.18 27.57
CA ASP A 149 -3.20 -10.23 26.53
C ASP A 149 -2.40 -9.74 25.31
N ARG A 150 -1.97 -8.46 25.31
CA ARG A 150 -1.11 -7.92 24.28
C ARG A 150 0.38 -8.16 24.57
N PRO A 151 1.25 -8.22 23.55
CA PRO A 151 2.69 -8.24 23.75
C PRO A 151 3.15 -7.05 24.61
N ALA A 152 4.00 -7.30 25.59
CA ALA A 152 4.57 -6.24 26.43
C ALA A 152 5.42 -5.28 25.56
N SER A 153 5.20 -3.98 25.71
CA SER A 153 6.06 -2.99 25.07
C SER A 153 7.39 -2.88 25.86
N ALA A 154 8.43 -2.32 25.22
CA ALA A 154 9.68 -2.04 25.91
C ALA A 154 9.46 -1.14 27.16
N LYS A 155 8.47 -0.24 27.09
CA LYS A 155 8.07 0.62 28.22
C LYS A 155 7.45 -0.20 29.35
N ASP A 156 6.58 -1.16 29.04
CA ASP A 156 5.95 -2.04 30.04
C ASP A 156 7.00 -2.91 30.74
N ALA A 157 8.04 -3.31 30.00
CA ALA A 157 9.20 -4.05 30.54
C ALA A 157 10.27 -3.18 31.22
N GLY A 158 10.06 -1.87 31.31
CA GLY A 158 11.05 -0.95 31.88
C GLY A 158 12.33 -0.79 31.05
N ILE A 159 12.34 -1.23 29.79
CA ILE A 159 13.50 -1.20 28.90
C ILE A 159 13.53 0.14 28.16
N GLN A 160 14.67 0.85 28.26
CA GLN A 160 14.91 2.02 27.42
C GLN A 160 15.16 1.59 25.97
N ALA A 161 14.14 1.71 25.12
CA ALA A 161 14.28 1.43 23.70
C ALA A 161 15.24 2.45 23.05
N ARG A 162 16.21 1.96 22.29
CA ARG A 162 17.07 2.83 21.46
C ARG A 162 16.21 3.43 20.34
N LYS A 163 16.43 4.71 20.02
CA LYS A 163 15.82 5.35 18.86
C LYS A 163 16.19 4.54 17.62
N GLN A 164 15.20 3.96 16.98
CA GLN A 164 15.35 3.40 15.64
C GLN A 164 15.02 4.48 14.63
N SER A 165 15.80 4.55 13.57
CA SER A 165 15.51 5.38 12.40
C SER A 165 15.42 4.48 11.18
N LEU A 166 14.59 4.88 10.21
CA LEU A 166 14.50 4.17 8.94
C LEU A 166 15.83 4.28 8.20
N PRO A 167 16.40 3.15 7.74
CA PRO A 167 17.59 3.20 6.91
C PRO A 167 17.24 3.80 5.54
N LEU A 168 18.07 4.74 5.09
CA LEU A 168 17.97 5.35 3.77
C LEU A 168 18.84 4.56 2.79
N THR A 169 18.27 4.16 1.66
CA THR A 169 19.02 3.48 0.61
C THR A 169 19.81 4.49 -0.21
N ILE A 170 21.12 4.45 -0.06
CA ILE A 170 22.07 5.34 -0.73
C ILE A 170 22.45 4.80 -2.11
N ILE A 171 22.75 3.51 -2.21
CA ILE A 171 23.01 2.82 -3.47
C ILE A 171 22.07 1.63 -3.58
N SER A 172 21.44 1.49 -4.74
CA SER A 172 20.62 0.35 -5.11
C SER A 172 21.02 -0.10 -6.51
N ASP A 173 21.43 -1.37 -6.63
CA ASP A 173 21.83 -2.01 -7.90
C ASP A 173 22.85 -1.21 -8.73
N GLY A 174 23.82 -0.57 -8.06
CA GLY A 174 24.85 0.24 -8.72
C GLY A 174 24.43 1.68 -9.03
N PHE A 175 23.23 2.12 -8.63
CA PHE A 175 22.75 3.47 -8.83
C PHE A 175 22.75 4.25 -7.53
N LEU A 176 23.42 5.41 -7.53
CA LEU A 176 23.47 6.33 -6.39
C LEU A 176 22.19 7.20 -6.33
N SER A 177 21.46 7.15 -5.24
CA SER A 177 20.33 8.04 -4.96
C SER A 177 20.83 9.36 -4.35
N ARG A 178 20.90 10.41 -5.15
CA ARG A 178 21.28 11.75 -4.68
C ARG A 178 20.26 12.33 -3.70
N GLU A 179 18.99 12.03 -3.88
CA GLU A 179 17.91 12.46 -2.99
C GLU A 179 18.09 11.87 -1.59
N ASN A 180 18.27 10.55 -1.49
CA ASN A 180 18.47 9.87 -0.20
C ASN A 180 19.78 10.26 0.45
N LEU A 181 20.82 10.55 -0.35
CA LEU A 181 22.10 11.05 0.15
C LEU A 181 21.95 12.41 0.85
N ALA A 182 21.18 13.31 0.23
CA ALA A 182 20.85 14.61 0.84
C ALA A 182 19.99 14.46 2.10
N LEU A 183 18.98 13.57 2.08
CA LEU A 183 18.15 13.25 3.26
C LEU A 183 18.98 12.67 4.42
N ALA A 184 19.97 11.84 4.11
CA ALA A 184 20.92 11.30 5.08
C ALA A 184 21.91 12.36 5.61
N LYS A 185 21.89 13.59 5.06
CA LYS A 185 22.87 14.65 5.33
C LYS A 185 24.33 14.18 5.09
N LYS A 186 24.52 13.43 4.02
CA LYS A 186 25.82 12.90 3.56
C LYS A 186 26.13 13.44 2.17
N ASP A 187 27.41 13.39 1.81
CA ASP A 187 27.93 13.84 0.52
C ASP A 187 28.59 12.70 -0.28
N SER A 188 29.02 13.00 -1.48
CA SER A 188 29.71 12.04 -2.36
C SER A 188 31.04 11.59 -1.76
N ALA A 189 31.70 12.44 -1.00
CA ALA A 189 32.98 12.09 -0.34
C ALA A 189 32.76 11.03 0.73
N TRP A 190 31.67 11.13 1.50
CA TRP A 190 31.28 10.09 2.44
C TRP A 190 31.02 8.74 1.75
N VAL A 191 30.31 8.74 0.58
CA VAL A 191 30.07 7.49 -0.19
C VAL A 191 31.37 6.87 -0.62
N GLN A 192 32.29 7.66 -1.19
CA GLN A 192 33.61 7.17 -1.62
C GLN A 192 34.42 6.61 -0.45
N ALA A 193 34.44 7.29 0.69
CA ALA A 193 35.12 6.81 1.89
C ALA A 193 34.50 5.49 2.40
N GLU A 194 33.18 5.35 2.34
CA GLU A 194 32.48 4.16 2.83
C GLU A 194 32.67 2.95 1.92
N LEU A 195 32.72 3.19 0.59
CA LEU A 195 33.04 2.18 -0.40
C LEU A 195 34.52 1.80 -0.39
N GLY A 196 35.42 2.77 -0.20
CA GLY A 196 36.85 2.53 -0.10
C GLY A 196 37.23 1.59 1.06
N LYS A 197 36.55 1.71 2.22
CA LYS A 197 36.74 0.78 3.35
C LYS A 197 36.44 -0.68 2.99
N ARG A 198 35.67 -0.91 1.92
CA ARG A 198 35.18 -2.23 1.50
C ARG A 198 35.72 -2.68 0.14
N ASN A 199 36.68 -1.92 -0.40
CA ASN A 199 37.24 -2.14 -1.74
C ASN A 199 36.13 -2.33 -2.80
N ALA A 200 35.13 -1.44 -2.80
CA ALA A 200 33.97 -1.50 -3.65
C ALA A 200 33.80 -0.21 -4.48
N THR A 201 33.12 -0.32 -5.61
CA THR A 201 32.69 0.81 -6.44
C THR A 201 31.17 0.99 -6.36
N VAL A 202 30.65 2.12 -6.82
CA VAL A 202 29.19 2.35 -6.87
C VAL A 202 28.51 1.28 -7.71
N GLU A 203 29.05 1.00 -8.92
CA GLU A 203 28.53 0.04 -9.89
C GLU A 203 28.61 -1.40 -9.36
N GLY A 204 29.62 -1.71 -8.55
CA GLY A 204 29.83 -3.01 -7.92
C GLY A 204 29.03 -3.22 -6.63
N THR A 205 28.30 -2.20 -6.18
CA THR A 205 27.47 -2.26 -4.97
C THR A 205 26.04 -2.59 -5.32
N TRP A 206 25.50 -3.66 -4.74
CA TRP A 206 24.09 -3.97 -4.87
C TRP A 206 23.21 -3.15 -3.95
N LEU A 207 23.62 -3.04 -2.68
CA LEU A 207 22.87 -2.26 -1.69
C LEU A 207 23.82 -1.57 -0.72
N LEU A 208 23.63 -0.28 -0.53
CA LEU A 208 24.22 0.49 0.56
C LEU A 208 23.12 1.28 1.23
N THR A 209 22.90 1.05 2.52
CA THR A 209 21.96 1.84 3.32
C THR A 209 22.67 2.46 4.51
N VAL A 210 22.13 3.57 4.99
CA VAL A 210 22.58 4.21 6.25
C VAL A 210 21.34 4.58 7.07
N ASP A 211 21.38 4.29 8.36
CA ASP A 211 20.34 4.73 9.29
C ASP A 211 20.68 6.06 9.97
N GLY A 212 19.74 6.65 10.68
CA GLY A 212 19.95 7.91 11.38
C GLY A 212 20.93 7.84 12.58
N THR A 213 21.38 6.63 12.95
CA THR A 213 22.45 6.44 13.94
C THR A 213 23.83 6.39 13.28
N GLY A 214 23.87 6.38 11.94
CA GLY A 214 25.09 6.24 11.15
C GLY A 214 25.50 4.80 10.88
N LYS A 215 24.69 3.81 11.28
CA LYS A 215 24.94 2.40 10.98
C LYS A 215 24.72 2.14 9.49
N VAL A 216 25.74 1.54 8.86
CA VAL A 216 25.75 1.23 7.43
C VAL A 216 25.54 -0.25 7.22
N TYR A 217 24.62 -0.60 6.30
CA TYR A 217 24.52 -1.95 5.74
C TYR A 217 25.01 -1.91 4.29
N PHE A 218 25.84 -2.89 3.93
CA PHE A 218 26.46 -2.98 2.61
C PHE A 218 26.33 -4.39 2.06
N CYS A 219 26.01 -4.48 0.77
CA CYS A 219 25.98 -5.73 0.01
C CYS A 219 26.63 -5.50 -1.35
N LYS A 220 27.58 -6.34 -1.72
CA LYS A 220 28.28 -6.32 -3.03
C LYS A 220 27.41 -7.05 -4.07
N LYS A 221 27.53 -6.68 -5.36
CA LYS A 221 26.93 -7.47 -6.45
C LYS A 221 27.64 -8.81 -6.57
N GLU A 222 26.86 -9.88 -6.81
CA GLU A 222 27.40 -11.19 -7.12
C GLU A 222 28.02 -11.17 -8.53
N GLY A 223 29.17 -11.86 -8.70
CA GLY A 223 29.82 -12.01 -10.00
C GLY A 223 30.87 -10.97 -10.36
N GLN A 224 31.12 -9.95 -9.53
CA GLN A 224 32.32 -9.11 -9.66
C GLN A 224 33.40 -9.59 -8.68
N LYS A 225 34.39 -10.34 -9.23
CA LYS A 225 35.64 -10.66 -8.57
C LYS A 225 36.53 -9.44 -8.49
#